data_6961928d1f714838ce063ce121d5b60f
#
_entry.id   6961928d1f714838ce063ce121d5b60f
#
_cell.length_a   1.000
_cell.length_b   1.000
_cell.length_c   1.000
_cell.angle_alpha   90.00
_cell.angle_beta   90.00
_cell.angle_gamma   90.00
#
_symmetry.space_group_name_H-M   'P 1'
#
loop_
_entity.id
_entity.type
_entity.pdbx_description
1 polymer ?
#
loop_
_entity_poly.entity_id
_entity_poly.type
_entity_poly.pdbx_seq_one_letter_code
_entity_poly.pdbx_strand_id
1 'polypeptide(L)'
;MRGVFYMFVAAVSLALFSGQAYAQRYLPGMMGVELRGGFAGGSKGPLNYYTGMAMSGYTKKANRWVAGAEYLLKNYNYRNVAVLRAQFTAEGGYYLKFLSDPSKTLFLSIGGSALIGYETVNWGDRMMHDGSRLLAGDAFLYGGALTLELETYITDRVVLLANIRERALWGGSLGVFTTQFGLGLKIIIH
;
A
#
# COMPACT_ATOMS: atom_id res chain seq x y z
N MET A 1 9.34 2.42 -19.48
CA MET A 1 9.10 3.65 -18.69
C MET A 1 8.16 4.64 -19.38
N ARG A 2 8.22 4.89 -20.68
CA ARG A 2 7.31 5.82 -21.38
C ARG A 2 5.82 5.43 -21.28
N GLY A 3 5.45 4.15 -21.38
CA GLY A 3 4.07 3.70 -21.32
C GLY A 3 3.39 3.94 -19.96
N VAL A 4 4.11 3.75 -18.85
CA VAL A 4 3.61 3.99 -17.49
C VAL A 4 3.34 5.48 -17.26
N PHE A 5 4.19 6.34 -17.82
CA PHE A 5 4.00 7.79 -17.75
C PHE A 5 2.74 8.24 -18.50
N TYR A 6 2.46 7.70 -19.69
CA TYR A 6 1.23 8.01 -20.45
C TYR A 6 -0.03 7.47 -19.76
N MET A 7 0.02 6.29 -19.13
CA MET A 7 -1.10 5.78 -18.33
C MET A 7 -1.37 6.67 -17.10
N PHE A 8 -0.32 7.15 -16.44
CA PHE A 8 -0.47 8.06 -15.31
C PHE A 8 -1.06 9.41 -15.73
N VAL A 9 -0.56 9.98 -16.83
CA VAL A 9 -1.10 11.24 -17.39
C VAL A 9 -2.54 11.08 -17.86
N ALA A 10 -2.89 9.95 -18.51
CA ALA A 10 -4.27 9.66 -18.91
C ALA A 10 -5.21 9.49 -17.71
N ALA A 11 -4.78 8.81 -16.64
CA ALA A 11 -5.56 8.67 -15.43
C ALA A 11 -5.80 10.00 -14.71
N VAL A 12 -4.78 10.86 -14.66
CA VAL A 12 -4.89 12.21 -14.09
C VAL A 12 -5.79 13.10 -14.94
N SER A 13 -5.69 13.03 -16.28
CA SER A 13 -6.56 13.81 -17.17
C SER A 13 -8.01 13.35 -17.11
N LEU A 14 -8.31 12.06 -17.04
CA LEU A 14 -9.66 11.54 -16.82
C LEU A 14 -10.27 12.00 -15.48
N ALA A 15 -9.47 12.12 -14.45
CA ALA A 15 -9.89 12.62 -13.14
C ALA A 15 -10.25 14.13 -13.17
N LEU A 16 -9.63 14.90 -14.06
CA LEU A 16 -9.89 16.34 -14.21
C LEU A 16 -11.17 16.67 -15.01
N PHE A 17 -11.71 15.72 -15.78
CA PHE A 17 -12.92 15.91 -16.60
C PHE A 17 -14.21 15.44 -15.92
N SER A 18 -14.17 14.91 -14.69
CA SER A 18 -15.38 14.49 -13.98
C SER A 18 -16.19 15.71 -13.54
N GLY A 19 -17.32 15.91 -14.18
CA GLY A 19 -18.24 17.01 -13.95
C GLY A 19 -18.77 17.08 -12.52
N GLN A 20 -19.15 18.27 -12.12
CA GLN A 20 -19.57 18.72 -10.79
C GLN A 20 -20.69 17.84 -10.20
N ALA A 21 -20.35 16.90 -9.35
CA ALA A 21 -21.28 16.32 -8.40
C ALA A 21 -21.10 17.06 -7.05
N TYR A 22 -22.04 17.91 -6.72
CA TYR A 22 -22.12 18.54 -5.41
C TYR A 22 -22.59 17.51 -4.37
N ALA A 23 -21.70 16.67 -3.89
CA ALA A 23 -22.00 15.75 -2.80
C ALA A 23 -21.15 16.14 -1.59
N GLN A 24 -21.77 16.07 -0.42
CA GLN A 24 -21.09 16.29 0.86
C GLN A 24 -20.25 15.04 1.15
N ARG A 25 -18.99 15.03 0.67
CA ARG A 25 -18.14 13.83 0.52
C ARG A 25 -17.45 13.37 1.79
N TYR A 26 -17.52 14.14 2.86
CA TYR A 26 -16.96 13.78 4.16
C TYR A 26 -17.91 14.06 5.30
N LEU A 27 -18.49 13.00 5.85
CA LEU A 27 -19.20 13.08 7.13
C LEU A 27 -18.32 12.40 8.20
N PRO A 28 -18.13 13.01 9.38
CA PRO A 28 -17.51 12.34 10.50
C PRO A 28 -18.28 11.04 10.82
N GLY A 29 -17.53 9.94 10.95
CA GLY A 29 -18.15 8.62 11.19
C GLY A 29 -18.32 7.76 9.93
N MET A 30 -18.14 8.30 8.72
CA MET A 30 -18.12 7.48 7.51
C MET A 30 -17.00 6.43 7.60
N MET A 31 -17.29 5.22 7.14
CA MET A 31 -16.35 4.13 7.05
C MET A 31 -16.14 3.73 5.59
N GLY A 32 -14.97 3.20 5.28
CA GLY A 32 -14.65 2.67 3.97
C GLY A 32 -13.86 1.39 4.05
N VAL A 33 -14.05 0.51 3.09
CA VAL A 33 -13.22 -0.68 2.85
C VAL A 33 -12.35 -0.39 1.65
N GLU A 34 -11.06 -0.71 1.78
CA GLU A 34 -10.03 -0.43 0.79
C GLU A 34 -9.40 -1.73 0.31
N LEU A 35 -9.23 -1.85 -0.99
CA LEU A 35 -8.34 -2.83 -1.62
C LEU A 35 -7.18 -2.08 -2.24
N ARG A 36 -5.96 -2.51 -1.95
CA ARG A 36 -4.74 -1.87 -2.43
C ARG A 36 -3.83 -2.90 -3.07
N GLY A 37 -3.05 -2.47 -4.04
CA GLY A 37 -2.03 -3.29 -4.66
C GLY A 37 -1.05 -2.46 -5.45
N GLY A 38 0.15 -3.01 -5.67
CA GLY A 38 1.19 -2.28 -6.36
C GLY A 38 2.53 -2.98 -6.35
N PHE A 39 3.56 -2.21 -6.57
CA PHE A 39 4.93 -2.68 -6.67
C PHE A 39 5.77 -2.21 -5.49
N ALA A 40 6.70 -3.06 -5.06
CA ALA A 40 7.66 -2.74 -4.02
C ALA A 40 9.08 -2.63 -4.60
N GLY A 41 9.78 -1.56 -4.24
CA GLY A 41 11.18 -1.34 -4.61
C GLY A 41 12.16 -2.20 -3.80
N GLY A 42 13.44 -2.17 -4.18
CA GLY A 42 14.54 -2.67 -3.35
C GLY A 42 15.12 -4.04 -3.72
N SER A 43 14.78 -4.63 -4.88
CA SER A 43 15.47 -5.82 -5.37
C SER A 43 15.67 -5.78 -6.90
N LYS A 44 16.81 -6.31 -7.36
CA LYS A 44 17.13 -6.48 -8.79
C LYS A 44 16.49 -7.76 -9.38
N GLY A 45 15.38 -8.23 -8.82
CA GLY A 45 14.68 -9.42 -9.28
C GLY A 45 13.40 -9.14 -10.05
N PRO A 46 12.77 -10.16 -10.64
CA PRO A 46 11.48 -10.03 -11.30
C PRO A 46 10.40 -9.64 -10.27
N LEU A 47 9.50 -8.77 -10.67
CA LEU A 47 8.25 -8.32 -10.05
C LEU A 47 8.12 -8.57 -8.52
N ASN A 48 8.44 -7.54 -7.75
CA ASN A 48 8.05 -7.45 -6.35
C ASN A 48 6.70 -6.75 -6.28
N TYR A 49 5.69 -7.39 -5.74
CA TYR A 49 4.36 -6.83 -5.63
C TYR A 49 3.79 -6.98 -4.22
N TYR A 50 2.83 -6.14 -3.93
CA TYR A 50 2.03 -6.28 -2.71
C TYR A 50 0.55 -6.16 -3.03
N THR A 51 -0.26 -6.76 -2.19
CA THR A 51 -1.70 -6.59 -2.17
C THR A 51 -2.17 -6.51 -0.72
N GLY A 52 -3.23 -5.78 -0.46
CA GLY A 52 -3.74 -5.61 0.89
C GLY A 52 -5.17 -5.12 0.91
N MET A 53 -5.77 -5.27 2.08
CA MET A 53 -7.09 -4.74 2.39
C MET A 53 -7.02 -3.93 3.68
N ALA A 54 -7.83 -2.88 3.75
CA ALA A 54 -7.93 -2.06 4.94
C ALA A 54 -9.34 -1.53 5.15
N MET A 55 -9.62 -1.17 6.39
CA MET A 55 -10.80 -0.38 6.77
C MET A 55 -10.32 0.99 7.19
N SER A 56 -11.07 2.01 6.80
CA SER A 56 -10.82 3.39 7.20
C SER A 56 -12.07 4.01 7.81
N GLY A 57 -11.88 4.84 8.83
CA GLY A 57 -12.96 5.60 9.45
C GLY A 57 -12.60 7.09 9.49
N TYR A 58 -13.49 7.91 8.95
CA TYR A 58 -13.27 9.34 8.84
C TYR A 58 -13.64 10.07 10.13
N THR A 59 -12.75 10.96 10.55
CA THR A 59 -12.94 11.83 11.69
C THR A 59 -13.28 13.26 11.23
N LYS A 60 -13.39 14.18 12.17
CA LYS A 60 -13.54 15.60 11.87
C LYS A 60 -12.37 16.09 10.99
N LYS A 61 -12.64 17.02 10.06
CA LYS A 61 -11.66 17.61 9.12
C LYS A 61 -11.13 16.64 8.05
N ALA A 62 -11.86 15.55 7.76
CA ALA A 62 -11.47 14.55 6.77
C ALA A 62 -10.15 13.81 7.07
N ASN A 63 -9.71 13.82 8.31
CA ASN A 63 -8.67 12.91 8.77
C ASN A 63 -9.29 11.53 8.97
N ARG A 64 -8.46 10.47 8.92
CA ARG A 64 -8.96 9.11 9.10
C ARG A 64 -7.98 8.22 9.83
N TRP A 65 -8.50 7.28 10.58
CA TRP A 65 -7.76 6.11 11.01
C TRP A 65 -7.87 5.02 9.94
N VAL A 66 -6.85 4.18 9.86
CA VAL A 66 -6.78 3.04 8.94
C VAL A 66 -6.31 1.83 9.71
N ALA A 67 -6.97 0.70 9.52
CA ALA A 67 -6.55 -0.60 10.03
C ALA A 67 -6.63 -1.62 8.91
N GLY A 68 -5.58 -2.42 8.69
CA GLY A 68 -5.54 -3.31 7.54
C GLY A 68 -4.52 -4.43 7.65
N ALA A 69 -4.50 -5.24 6.59
CA ALA A 69 -3.53 -6.30 6.40
C ALA A 69 -2.97 -6.25 4.98
N GLU A 70 -1.70 -6.59 4.83
CA GLU A 70 -0.98 -6.55 3.57
C GLU A 70 -0.14 -7.81 3.40
N TYR A 71 -0.14 -8.33 2.20
CA TYR A 71 0.75 -9.38 1.71
C TYR A 71 1.75 -8.78 0.74
N LEU A 72 3.03 -8.95 1.00
CA LEU A 72 4.13 -8.52 0.14
C LEU A 72 4.93 -9.74 -0.30
N LEU A 73 5.17 -9.85 -1.60
CA LEU A 73 6.03 -10.85 -2.20
C LEU A 73 7.26 -10.19 -2.81
N LYS A 74 8.45 -10.64 -2.39
CA LYS A 74 9.72 -10.23 -2.99
C LYS A 74 10.50 -11.45 -3.48
N ASN A 75 11.06 -11.31 -4.68
CA ASN A 75 11.95 -12.30 -5.29
C ASN A 75 13.40 -11.82 -5.16
N TYR A 76 14.25 -12.66 -4.61
CA TYR A 76 15.69 -12.44 -4.54
C TYR A 76 16.40 -13.48 -5.39
N ASN A 77 17.23 -13.05 -6.30
CA ASN A 77 18.12 -13.95 -7.04
C ASN A 77 19.41 -14.16 -6.24
N TYR A 78 19.60 -15.37 -5.74
CA TYR A 78 20.85 -15.81 -5.15
C TYR A 78 21.50 -16.84 -6.08
N ARG A 79 22.64 -16.50 -6.70
CA ARG A 79 23.40 -17.38 -7.60
C ARG A 79 22.54 -18.14 -8.63
N ASN A 80 21.69 -17.45 -9.38
CA ASN A 80 20.74 -18.03 -10.36
C ASN A 80 19.55 -18.83 -9.77
N VAL A 81 19.33 -18.83 -8.47
CA VAL A 81 18.14 -19.41 -7.84
C VAL A 81 17.29 -18.27 -7.27
N ALA A 82 16.01 -18.25 -7.67
CA ALA A 82 15.05 -17.28 -7.13
C ALA A 82 14.58 -17.75 -5.75
N VAL A 83 14.87 -16.98 -4.71
CA VAL A 83 14.37 -17.21 -3.35
C VAL A 83 13.15 -16.33 -3.11
N LEU A 84 12.02 -16.97 -2.91
CA LEU A 84 10.75 -16.31 -2.64
C LEU A 84 10.67 -15.91 -1.17
N ARG A 85 10.31 -14.66 -0.91
CA ARG A 85 10.07 -14.15 0.44
C ARG A 85 8.69 -13.51 0.51
N ALA A 86 7.87 -14.05 1.37
CA ALA A 86 6.52 -13.55 1.63
C ALA A 86 6.47 -12.88 3.00
N GLN A 87 5.87 -11.70 3.06
CA GLN A 87 5.61 -10.97 4.29
C GLN A 87 4.11 -10.77 4.44
N PHE A 88 3.59 -11.10 5.61
CA PHE A 88 2.23 -10.80 6.05
C PHE A 88 2.32 -9.73 7.14
N THR A 89 1.71 -8.58 6.91
CA THR A 89 1.76 -7.48 7.88
C THR A 89 0.36 -6.98 8.17
N ALA A 90 0.08 -6.72 9.46
CA ALA A 90 -1.06 -5.95 9.90
C ALA A 90 -0.63 -4.51 10.16
N GLU A 91 -1.51 -3.56 9.91
CA GLU A 91 -1.27 -2.15 10.10
C GLU A 91 -2.36 -1.47 10.91
N GLY A 92 -1.96 -0.47 11.71
CA GLY A 92 -2.83 0.51 12.32
C GLY A 92 -2.23 1.89 12.16
N GLY A 93 -2.97 2.83 11.62
CA GLY A 93 -2.41 4.15 11.30
C GLY A 93 -3.43 5.28 11.33
N TYR A 94 -2.89 6.49 11.24
CA TYR A 94 -3.69 7.71 11.16
C TYR A 94 -3.19 8.59 10.02
N TYR A 95 -4.14 9.10 9.23
CA TYR A 95 -3.89 9.89 8.04
C TYR A 95 -4.45 11.29 8.23
N LEU A 96 -3.60 12.28 8.02
CA LEU A 96 -3.92 13.69 8.08
C LEU A 96 -4.14 14.21 6.67
N LYS A 97 -5.31 14.76 6.42
CA LYS A 97 -5.58 15.51 5.19
C LYS A 97 -4.88 16.87 5.27
N PHE A 98 -4.03 17.19 4.32
CA PHE A 98 -3.37 18.50 4.27
C PHE A 98 -3.74 19.34 3.05
N LEU A 99 -4.12 18.71 1.92
CA LEU A 99 -4.62 19.42 0.74
C LEU A 99 -5.95 18.84 0.27
N SER A 100 -6.79 19.68 -0.28
CA SER A 100 -8.01 19.28 -0.97
C SER A 100 -8.33 20.30 -2.06
N ASP A 101 -8.85 19.79 -3.18
CA ASP A 101 -9.40 20.62 -4.24
C ASP A 101 -10.66 21.39 -3.77
N PRO A 102 -10.95 22.60 -4.30
CA PRO A 102 -12.18 23.33 -4.04
C PRO A 102 -13.46 22.52 -4.29
N SER A 103 -13.45 21.68 -5.33
CA SER A 103 -14.55 20.76 -5.66
C SER A 103 -14.69 19.58 -4.70
N LYS A 104 -13.77 19.42 -3.75
CA LYS A 104 -13.70 18.29 -2.81
C LYS A 104 -13.73 16.93 -3.49
N THR A 105 -13.14 16.84 -4.67
CA THR A 105 -13.01 15.60 -5.45
C THR A 105 -11.68 14.93 -5.22
N LEU A 106 -10.63 15.73 -4.96
CA LEU A 106 -9.26 15.29 -4.72
C LEU A 106 -8.85 15.64 -3.30
N PHE A 107 -8.24 14.67 -2.62
CA PHE A 107 -7.68 14.86 -1.28
C PHE A 107 -6.30 14.26 -1.21
N LEU A 108 -5.35 15.04 -0.73
CA LEU A 108 -3.99 14.58 -0.48
C LEU A 108 -3.79 14.48 1.03
N SER A 109 -3.36 13.29 1.45
CA SER A 109 -3.16 12.95 2.86
C SER A 109 -1.77 12.42 3.11
N ILE A 110 -1.23 12.72 4.29
CA ILE A 110 -0.03 12.07 4.79
C ILE A 110 -0.41 11.19 5.98
N GLY A 111 0.04 9.94 6.00
CA GLY A 111 -0.28 8.98 7.03
C GLY A 111 0.95 8.39 7.70
N GLY A 112 0.83 8.11 8.98
CA GLY A 112 1.77 7.30 9.75
C GLY A 112 1.08 6.04 10.23
N SER A 113 1.74 4.87 10.10
CA SER A 113 1.20 3.58 10.53
C SER A 113 2.23 2.82 11.33
N ALA A 114 1.78 2.09 12.36
CA ALA A 114 2.53 1.02 13.00
C ALA A 114 2.24 -0.29 12.27
N LEU A 115 3.28 -1.12 12.13
CA LEU A 115 3.23 -2.39 11.41
C LEU A 115 3.74 -3.50 12.32
N ILE A 116 3.02 -4.63 12.31
CA ILE A 116 3.46 -5.90 12.89
C ILE A 116 3.22 -7.00 11.86
N GLY A 117 4.06 -8.04 11.86
CA GLY A 117 3.88 -9.09 10.86
C GLY A 117 4.84 -10.26 11.01
N TYR A 118 4.82 -11.06 9.97
CA TYR A 118 5.59 -12.28 9.88
C TYR A 118 6.18 -12.43 8.47
N GLU A 119 7.46 -12.77 8.40
CA GLU A 119 8.16 -13.09 7.16
C GLU A 119 8.40 -14.58 7.09
N THR A 120 8.06 -15.18 5.95
CA THR A 120 8.44 -16.56 5.64
C THR A 120 9.34 -16.59 4.41
N VAL A 121 10.37 -17.43 4.50
CA VAL A 121 11.36 -17.64 3.44
C VAL A 121 11.10 -18.99 2.82
N ASN A 122 10.86 -19.01 1.50
CA ASN A 122 10.61 -20.22 0.72
C ASN A 122 9.53 -21.13 1.36
N TRP A 123 8.49 -20.53 1.96
CA TRP A 123 7.39 -21.23 2.65
C TRP A 123 7.86 -22.20 3.73
N GLY A 124 8.98 -21.90 4.41
CA GLY A 124 9.56 -22.72 5.46
C GLY A 124 10.46 -23.87 4.96
N ASP A 125 10.56 -24.08 3.66
CA ASP A 125 11.44 -25.10 3.10
C ASP A 125 12.89 -24.59 3.08
N ARG A 126 13.73 -25.20 3.92
CA ARG A 126 15.13 -24.82 4.11
C ARG A 126 16.09 -25.51 3.15
N MET A 127 15.65 -26.52 2.43
CA MET A 127 16.45 -27.21 1.42
C MET A 127 16.16 -26.65 0.03
N MET A 128 17.18 -26.20 -0.65
CA MET A 128 17.11 -25.86 -2.07
C MET A 128 17.33 -27.09 -2.94
N HIS A 129 16.85 -27.07 -4.17
CA HIS A 129 17.03 -28.17 -5.15
C HIS A 129 18.50 -28.52 -5.44
N ASP A 130 19.42 -27.62 -5.13
CA ASP A 130 20.87 -27.82 -5.27
C ASP A 130 21.54 -28.39 -4.02
N GLY A 131 20.76 -28.77 -3.00
CA GLY A 131 21.25 -29.29 -1.72
C GLY A 131 21.81 -28.23 -0.76
N SER A 132 21.79 -26.95 -1.12
CA SER A 132 22.20 -25.88 -0.24
C SER A 132 21.13 -25.57 0.81
N ARG A 133 21.56 -25.22 2.02
CA ARG A 133 20.67 -24.90 3.15
C ARG A 133 20.51 -23.40 3.29
N LEU A 134 19.27 -22.90 3.27
CA LEU A 134 18.96 -21.51 3.57
C LEU A 134 19.23 -21.23 5.06
N LEU A 135 20.11 -20.27 5.34
CA LEU A 135 20.40 -19.79 6.69
C LEU A 135 19.32 -18.82 7.22
N ALA A 136 18.57 -18.17 6.32
CA ALA A 136 17.49 -17.26 6.68
C ALA A 136 16.24 -18.08 7.04
N GLY A 137 15.74 -17.92 8.23
CA GLY A 137 14.51 -18.53 8.74
C GLY A 137 13.36 -17.51 8.75
N ASP A 138 12.19 -18.02 9.12
CA ASP A 138 11.02 -17.19 9.39
C ASP A 138 11.28 -16.21 10.53
N ALA A 139 10.70 -15.00 10.44
CA ALA A 139 10.98 -13.95 11.40
C ALA A 139 9.71 -13.12 11.70
N PHE A 140 9.61 -12.67 12.94
CA PHE A 140 8.61 -11.70 13.35
C PHE A 140 9.05 -10.30 12.92
N LEU A 141 8.12 -9.54 12.33
CA LEU A 141 8.35 -8.20 11.83
C LEU A 141 7.63 -7.17 12.70
N TYR A 142 8.30 -6.05 12.95
CA TYR A 142 7.70 -4.88 13.58
C TYR A 142 8.29 -3.61 13.00
N GLY A 143 7.51 -2.54 13.02
CA GLY A 143 8.00 -1.28 12.49
C GLY A 143 6.91 -0.26 12.21
N GLY A 144 7.14 0.58 11.21
CA GLY A 144 6.21 1.62 10.82
C GLY A 144 6.27 1.95 9.34
N ALA A 145 5.33 2.76 8.90
CA ALA A 145 5.31 3.29 7.55
C ALA A 145 4.88 4.76 7.53
N LEU A 146 5.45 5.50 6.58
CA LEU A 146 4.96 6.81 6.16
C LEU A 146 4.32 6.66 4.77
N THR A 147 3.13 7.21 4.60
CA THR A 147 2.37 7.09 3.36
C THR A 147 1.92 8.46 2.91
N LEU A 148 2.17 8.78 1.65
CA LEU A 148 1.54 9.89 0.95
C LEU A 148 0.45 9.28 0.07
N GLU A 149 -0.80 9.71 0.24
CA GLU A 149 -1.94 9.13 -0.47
C GLU A 149 -2.81 10.21 -1.09
N LEU A 150 -3.13 10.00 -2.36
CA LEU A 150 -4.09 10.77 -3.13
C LEU A 150 -5.39 9.98 -3.23
N GLU A 151 -6.48 10.58 -2.78
CA GLU A 151 -7.84 10.06 -2.93
C GLU A 151 -8.56 10.85 -4.02
N THR A 152 -9.13 10.14 -4.98
CA THR A 152 -9.94 10.71 -6.05
C THR A 152 -11.33 10.11 -6.03
N TYR A 153 -12.34 10.92 -5.74
CA TYR A 153 -13.74 10.48 -5.72
C TYR A 153 -14.27 10.37 -7.15
N ILE A 154 -14.57 9.15 -7.58
CA ILE A 154 -15.25 8.87 -8.86
C ILE A 154 -16.75 9.01 -8.68
N THR A 155 -17.27 8.50 -7.57
CA THR A 155 -18.66 8.65 -7.14
C THR A 155 -18.69 8.93 -5.64
N ASP A 156 -19.88 9.14 -5.08
CA ASP A 156 -20.03 9.34 -3.62
C ASP A 156 -19.61 8.12 -2.79
N ARG A 157 -19.57 6.94 -3.41
CA ARG A 157 -19.21 5.69 -2.74
C ARG A 157 -17.90 5.08 -3.21
N VAL A 158 -17.40 5.46 -4.38
CA VAL A 158 -16.23 4.84 -5.01
C VAL A 158 -15.11 5.86 -5.09
N VAL A 159 -14.00 5.54 -4.46
CA VAL A 159 -12.80 6.38 -4.40
C VAL A 159 -11.61 5.61 -4.96
N LEU A 160 -10.91 6.21 -5.90
CA LEU A 160 -9.63 5.72 -6.39
C LEU A 160 -8.52 6.24 -5.49
N LEU A 161 -7.61 5.36 -5.11
CA LEU A 161 -6.44 5.65 -4.29
C LEU A 161 -5.18 5.54 -5.13
N ALA A 162 -4.25 6.46 -4.95
CA ALA A 162 -2.88 6.34 -5.40
C ALA A 162 -1.96 6.65 -4.23
N ASN A 163 -0.98 5.80 -3.96
CA ASN A 163 -0.11 6.00 -2.81
C ASN A 163 1.37 5.74 -3.12
N ILE A 164 2.20 6.46 -2.37
CA ILE A 164 3.63 6.20 -2.23
C ILE A 164 3.86 5.99 -0.74
N ARG A 165 4.50 4.87 -0.41
CA ARG A 165 4.68 4.44 0.97
C ARG A 165 6.13 4.02 1.20
N GLU A 166 6.73 4.53 2.25
CA GLU A 166 8.01 4.07 2.77
C GLU A 166 7.78 3.27 4.04
N ARG A 167 8.19 2.00 4.04
CA ARG A 167 8.09 1.10 5.18
C ARG A 167 9.46 0.91 5.80
N ALA A 168 9.53 1.00 7.12
CA ALA A 168 10.69 0.63 7.92
C ALA A 168 10.31 -0.55 8.82
N LEU A 169 10.82 -1.75 8.52
CA LEU A 169 10.54 -2.98 9.25
C LEU A 169 11.82 -3.59 9.77
N TRP A 170 11.81 -3.97 11.04
CA TRP A 170 12.87 -4.67 11.74
C TRP A 170 12.44 -6.11 12.02
N GLY A 171 13.43 -6.96 12.29
CA GLY A 171 13.25 -8.37 12.62
C GLY A 171 13.37 -9.32 11.43
N GLY A 172 13.17 -8.84 10.20
CA GLY A 172 13.28 -9.65 8.99
C GLY A 172 14.69 -9.72 8.42
N SER A 173 14.81 -10.55 7.39
CA SER A 173 16.07 -10.74 6.63
C SER A 173 16.14 -9.83 5.39
N LEU A 174 15.07 -9.10 5.08
CA LEU A 174 15.03 -8.06 4.06
C LEU A 174 15.59 -6.74 4.63
N GLY A 175 16.08 -5.86 3.75
CA GLY A 175 16.51 -4.52 4.19
C GLY A 175 15.39 -3.81 4.96
N VAL A 176 15.79 -3.00 5.94
CA VAL A 176 14.86 -2.29 6.82
C VAL A 176 13.87 -1.43 6.04
N PHE A 177 14.34 -0.74 5.00
CA PHE A 177 13.53 0.18 4.22
C PHE A 177 12.98 -0.47 2.94
N THR A 178 11.71 -0.18 2.65
CA THR A 178 11.04 -0.64 1.43
C THR A 178 10.06 0.41 0.95
N THR A 179 10.35 0.98 -0.24
CA THR A 179 9.44 1.90 -0.92
C THR A 179 8.39 1.12 -1.70
N GLN A 180 7.14 1.51 -1.58
CA GLN A 180 6.00 0.93 -2.30
C GLN A 180 5.29 2.01 -3.11
N PHE A 181 4.83 1.63 -4.31
CA PHE A 181 3.98 2.44 -5.17
C PHE A 181 2.72 1.65 -5.47
N GLY A 182 1.58 2.22 -5.18
CA GLY A 182 0.34 1.48 -5.30
C GLY A 182 -0.85 2.28 -5.77
N LEU A 183 -1.81 1.51 -6.25
CA LEU A 183 -3.16 1.96 -6.53
C LEU A 183 -4.13 1.18 -5.64
N GLY A 184 -5.28 1.76 -5.41
CA GLY A 184 -6.33 1.10 -4.65
C GLY A 184 -7.71 1.60 -5.01
N LEU A 185 -8.68 0.85 -4.56
CA LEU A 185 -10.09 1.19 -4.65
C LEU A 185 -10.68 1.17 -3.24
N LYS A 186 -11.37 2.24 -2.88
CA LYS A 186 -12.10 2.34 -1.62
C LYS A 186 -13.58 2.43 -1.90
N ILE A 187 -14.35 1.67 -1.16
CA ILE A 187 -15.81 1.71 -1.16
C ILE A 187 -16.26 2.27 0.18
N ILE A 188 -16.98 3.38 0.13
CA ILE A 188 -17.57 3.99 1.32
C ILE A 188 -18.80 3.17 1.70
N ILE A 189 -18.76 2.64 2.92
CA ILE A 189 -19.86 1.97 3.59
C ILE A 189 -20.27 2.87 4.73
N HIS A 190 -21.41 3.36 4.72
CA HIS A 190 -21.99 4.31 5.65
C HIS A 190 -21.38 4.37 7.04
#